data_efc1297123334dc32e5f5d4b69c8bf2c
#
_entry.id   efc1297123334dc32e5f5d4b69c8bf2c
#
_cell.length_a   1.000
_cell.length_b   1.000
_cell.length_c   1.000
_cell.angle_alpha   90.00
_cell.angle_beta   90.00
_cell.angle_gamma   90.00
#
_symmetry.space_group_name_H-M   'P 1'
#
loop_
_entity.id
_entity.type
_entity.pdbx_description
1 polymer ?
#
loop_
_entity_poly.entity_id
_entity_poly.type
_entity_poly.pdbx_seq_one_letter_code
_entity_poly.pdbx_strand_id
1 'polypeptide(L)'
;MTRSGWTRAALATATAAVVVAGAAGCGGDDKKADGAGGAKKAAAAPQSRTAASQVLAAAYKKTAAAKSAKVRMSMSTPASMGAGAEKTETTGVMAWNPTAMDLTVTSSATKGMAGAPEKTRMLWVNNVMYVDMGSMGESAKEFGGKRWMKFDLTSLAKQSGKEQLVKQMTAGMENMNQDPAQQLALLLDSPNLKHLGAEQIDGVSSEHYKGTLTIAEMMKSNKMLDTLKPEEREQLLTNMKKTGVQGYDTEVWVNADGYPVRMDVNMSSPQGKVVTSTHYSDYGAKAQVTAPPAGETADLMELLKGLGDLAKNGGTGGLGGA
;
A
#
# COMPACT_ATOMS: atom_id res chain seq x y z
N MET A 1 -16.08 65.81 16.21
CA MET A 1 -16.24 65.71 17.67
C MET A 1 -16.82 64.37 17.93
N THR A 2 -16.22 63.44 18.53
CA THR A 2 -15.42 63.07 19.65
C THR A 2 -14.97 61.60 19.41
N ARG A 3 -13.82 61.33 19.39
CA ARG A 3 -12.78 60.54 20.10
C ARG A 3 -13.26 59.44 21.03
N SER A 4 -12.48 58.36 20.92
CA SER A 4 -12.12 57.42 22.00
C SER A 4 -12.83 56.08 21.94
N GLY A 5 -12.23 54.92 22.15
CA GLY A 5 -10.93 54.61 22.74
C GLY A 5 -10.69 53.12 22.56
N TRP A 6 -9.45 52.77 22.32
CA TRP A 6 -8.97 51.40 22.23
C TRP A 6 -8.67 50.87 23.63
N THR A 7 -9.26 49.72 23.98
CA THR A 7 -8.80 48.90 25.10
C THR A 7 -8.12 47.65 24.57
N ARG A 8 -6.80 47.56 24.78
CA ARG A 8 -5.99 46.37 24.55
C ARG A 8 -6.21 45.40 25.71
N ALA A 9 -6.72 44.21 25.45
CA ALA A 9 -6.71 43.10 26.38
C ALA A 9 -5.45 42.27 26.11
N ALA A 10 -4.53 42.25 27.08
CA ALA A 10 -3.36 41.36 27.08
C ALA A 10 -3.77 39.98 27.52
N LEU A 11 -3.58 38.99 26.67
CA LEU A 11 -3.66 37.59 27.08
C LEU A 11 -2.28 37.17 27.63
N ALA A 12 -2.26 36.81 28.88
CA ALA A 12 -1.14 36.21 29.56
C ALA A 12 -1.05 34.74 29.21
N THR A 13 0.03 34.33 28.55
CA THR A 13 0.41 32.93 28.32
C THR A 13 1.03 32.36 29.60
N ALA A 14 0.34 31.42 30.24
CA ALA A 14 0.89 30.67 31.36
C ALA A 14 1.72 29.49 30.81
N THR A 15 3.03 29.59 30.85
CA THR A 15 3.98 28.52 30.64
C THR A 15 4.07 27.67 31.91
N ALA A 16 3.53 26.47 31.91
CA ALA A 16 3.73 25.47 32.97
C ALA A 16 5.11 24.81 32.78
N ALA A 17 6.09 25.22 33.57
CA ALA A 17 7.37 24.51 33.68
C ALA A 17 7.21 23.34 34.64
N VAL A 18 7.33 22.11 34.11
CA VAL A 18 7.42 20.88 34.92
C VAL A 18 8.87 20.72 35.37
N VAL A 19 9.14 20.99 36.65
CA VAL A 19 10.43 20.72 37.28
C VAL A 19 10.42 19.25 37.74
N VAL A 20 11.26 18.43 37.12
CA VAL A 20 11.56 17.08 37.62
C VAL A 20 12.75 17.20 38.56
N ALA A 21 12.50 17.05 39.87
CA ALA A 21 13.54 16.96 40.88
C ALA A 21 14.25 15.60 40.79
N GLY A 22 15.51 15.60 40.36
CA GLY A 22 16.38 14.45 40.42
C GLY A 22 17.07 14.36 41.77
N ALA A 23 17.03 13.19 42.41
CA ALA A 23 17.73 12.91 43.66
C ALA A 23 19.24 12.88 43.45
N ALA A 24 19.97 13.65 44.28
CA ALA A 24 21.42 13.69 44.34
C ALA A 24 21.95 12.47 45.10
N GLY A 25 22.89 11.71 44.49
CA GLY A 25 23.79 10.78 45.17
C GLY A 25 25.20 11.34 45.11
N CYS A 26 25.81 11.65 46.26
CA CYS A 26 27.17 12.07 46.43
C CYS A 26 28.18 10.93 46.26
N GLY A 27 29.33 11.21 45.64
CA GLY A 27 30.51 10.34 45.68
C GLY A 27 31.61 10.87 44.76
N GLY A 28 32.69 11.34 45.36
CA GLY A 28 33.71 12.23 44.83
C GLY A 28 34.69 11.63 43.81
N ASP A 29 35.53 12.55 43.44
CA ASP A 29 36.90 12.54 42.94
C ASP A 29 37.12 12.98 41.49
N ASP A 30 38.00 13.97 41.45
CA ASP A 30 38.53 14.66 40.28
C ASP A 30 39.21 13.79 39.25
N LYS A 31 38.91 14.03 37.95
CA LYS A 31 39.90 14.09 36.87
C LYS A 31 39.33 14.81 35.64
N LYS A 32 40.02 15.91 35.25
CA LYS A 32 39.84 16.52 33.92
C LYS A 32 40.06 15.53 32.80
N ALA A 33 39.17 15.51 31.84
CA ALA A 33 39.44 15.13 30.47
C ALA A 33 38.52 15.89 29.52
N ASP A 34 39.11 16.74 28.69
CA ASP A 34 38.50 17.36 27.53
C ASP A 34 38.03 16.28 26.56
N GLY A 35 36.77 16.30 26.18
CA GLY A 35 36.20 15.42 25.19
C GLY A 35 34.87 15.95 24.73
N ALA A 36 34.83 16.54 23.51
CA ALA A 36 33.61 16.94 22.84
C ALA A 36 32.73 15.70 22.61
N GLY A 37 31.89 15.38 23.57
CA GLY A 37 30.89 14.32 23.51
C GLY A 37 29.60 14.86 22.94
N GLY A 38 29.33 14.60 21.67
CA GLY A 38 28.00 14.77 21.10
C GLY A 38 26.98 14.05 21.97
N ALA A 39 26.03 14.78 22.55
CA ALA A 39 24.95 14.22 23.34
C ALA A 39 24.15 13.27 22.45
N LYS A 40 24.37 11.98 22.56
CA LYS A 40 23.45 10.95 22.05
C LYS A 40 22.13 11.19 22.75
N LYS A 41 21.14 11.69 22.00
CA LYS A 41 19.76 11.81 22.46
C LYS A 41 19.36 10.43 22.98
N ALA A 42 19.14 10.31 24.29
CA ALA A 42 18.72 9.04 24.89
C ALA A 42 17.46 8.57 24.16
N ALA A 43 17.51 7.34 23.66
CA ALA A 43 16.34 6.74 23.04
C ALA A 43 15.21 6.72 24.07
N ALA A 44 14.05 7.26 23.71
CA ALA A 44 12.89 7.23 24.60
C ALA A 44 12.55 5.78 24.95
N ALA A 45 12.16 5.53 26.20
CA ALA A 45 11.76 4.18 26.63
C ALA A 45 10.58 3.68 25.79
N PRO A 46 10.54 2.36 25.46
CA PRO A 46 9.46 1.78 24.68
C PRO A 46 8.10 2.08 25.32
N GLN A 47 7.14 2.49 24.50
CA GLN A 47 5.77 2.76 24.95
C GLN A 47 5.08 1.47 25.36
N SER A 48 4.12 1.57 26.31
CA SER A 48 3.23 0.46 26.60
C SER A 48 2.37 0.10 25.38
N ARG A 49 1.88 -1.13 25.30
CA ARG A 49 0.97 -1.57 24.22
C ARG A 49 -0.25 -0.66 24.09
N THR A 50 -0.83 -0.21 25.20
CA THR A 50 -1.98 0.71 25.20
C THR A 50 -1.62 2.05 24.56
N ALA A 51 -0.47 2.64 24.92
CA ALA A 51 0.00 3.89 24.32
C ALA A 51 0.28 3.73 22.81
N ALA A 52 0.95 2.63 22.42
CA ALA A 52 1.18 2.30 21.01
C ALA A 52 -0.13 2.19 20.22
N SER A 53 -1.13 1.49 20.76
CA SER A 53 -2.45 1.37 20.13
C SER A 53 -3.16 2.71 19.98
N GLN A 54 -3.03 3.62 20.95
CA GLN A 54 -3.61 4.97 20.86
C GLN A 54 -2.98 5.79 19.73
N VAL A 55 -1.65 5.76 19.59
CA VAL A 55 -0.94 6.44 18.50
C VAL A 55 -1.37 5.89 17.14
N LEU A 56 -1.40 4.56 16.99
CA LEU A 56 -1.81 3.94 15.73
C LEU A 56 -3.29 4.18 15.41
N ALA A 57 -4.17 4.22 16.40
CA ALA A 57 -5.59 4.56 16.20
C ALA A 57 -5.76 6.02 15.76
N ALA A 58 -4.94 6.95 16.28
CA ALA A 58 -4.91 8.33 15.82
C ALA A 58 -4.38 8.44 14.39
N ALA A 59 -3.29 7.73 14.07
CA ALA A 59 -2.72 7.64 12.72
C ALA A 59 -3.71 7.06 11.71
N TYR A 60 -4.46 6.01 12.08
CA TYR A 60 -5.54 5.45 11.28
C TYR A 60 -6.58 6.51 10.88
N LYS A 61 -7.13 7.22 11.87
CA LYS A 61 -8.15 8.26 11.63
C LYS A 61 -7.62 9.38 10.74
N LYS A 62 -6.38 9.81 10.97
CA LYS A 62 -5.76 10.89 10.22
C LYS A 62 -5.46 10.48 8.78
N THR A 63 -4.94 9.27 8.59
CA THR A 63 -4.66 8.69 7.26
C THR A 63 -5.95 8.52 6.47
N ALA A 64 -6.99 7.94 7.06
CA ALA A 64 -8.30 7.81 6.42
C ALA A 64 -8.89 9.16 5.98
N ALA A 65 -8.73 10.21 6.81
CA ALA A 65 -9.20 11.56 6.49
C ALA A 65 -8.40 12.25 5.38
N ALA A 66 -7.13 11.91 5.18
CA ALA A 66 -6.27 12.49 4.13
C ALA A 66 -6.68 12.07 2.72
N LYS A 67 -7.29 10.89 2.56
CA LYS A 67 -7.87 10.32 1.33
C LYS A 67 -6.89 10.06 0.18
N SER A 68 -5.66 10.52 0.26
CA SER A 68 -4.63 10.33 -0.77
C SER A 68 -3.23 10.55 -0.22
N ALA A 69 -2.24 9.99 -0.92
CA ALA A 69 -0.82 10.25 -0.70
C ALA A 69 -0.02 9.95 -1.97
N LYS A 70 1.17 10.51 -2.06
CA LYS A 70 2.20 9.98 -2.95
C LYS A 70 2.78 8.72 -2.34
N VAL A 71 3.08 7.74 -3.21
CA VAL A 71 3.63 6.44 -2.80
C VAL A 71 4.89 6.09 -3.58
N ARG A 72 5.82 5.45 -2.89
CA ARG A 72 6.95 4.72 -3.47
C ARG A 72 6.98 3.36 -2.82
N MET A 73 6.62 2.33 -3.57
CA MET A 73 6.54 0.95 -3.11
C MET A 73 7.64 0.12 -3.75
N SER A 74 8.27 -0.74 -2.97
CA SER A 74 9.12 -1.80 -3.49
C SER A 74 8.59 -3.15 -3.01
N MET A 75 8.50 -4.10 -3.92
CA MET A 75 8.12 -5.48 -3.63
C MET A 75 9.23 -6.42 -4.09
N SER A 76 9.61 -7.35 -3.25
CA SER A 76 10.59 -8.39 -3.56
C SER A 76 9.95 -9.76 -3.39
N THR A 77 9.98 -10.56 -4.45
CA THR A 77 9.45 -11.92 -4.49
C THR A 77 10.61 -12.90 -4.67
N PRO A 78 10.67 -14.00 -3.88
CA PRO A 78 11.73 -15.00 -4.00
C PRO A 78 11.62 -15.81 -5.29
N ALA A 79 12.75 -16.27 -5.81
CA ALA A 79 12.83 -17.07 -7.04
C ALA A 79 11.99 -18.36 -7.00
N SER A 80 11.80 -18.92 -5.81
CA SER A 80 10.98 -20.12 -5.57
C SER A 80 9.49 -19.96 -5.84
N MET A 81 9.00 -18.71 -5.99
CA MET A 81 7.59 -18.43 -6.28
C MET A 81 7.28 -18.25 -7.76
N GLY A 82 8.22 -18.44 -8.67
CA GLY A 82 7.95 -18.31 -10.13
C GLY A 82 9.19 -18.03 -10.96
N ALA A 83 9.13 -17.09 -11.88
CA ALA A 83 10.11 -16.82 -12.94
C ALA A 83 11.50 -16.30 -12.50
N GLY A 84 11.87 -16.49 -11.24
CA GLY A 84 13.13 -16.00 -10.64
C GLY A 84 12.86 -15.01 -9.52
N ALA A 85 13.94 -14.54 -8.86
CA ALA A 85 13.83 -13.47 -7.89
C ALA A 85 13.42 -12.17 -8.59
N GLU A 86 12.28 -11.62 -8.20
CA GLU A 86 11.72 -10.43 -8.83
C GLU A 86 11.71 -9.26 -7.84
N LYS A 87 12.12 -8.10 -8.35
CA LYS A 87 11.95 -6.82 -7.67
C LYS A 87 11.08 -5.91 -8.52
N THR A 88 9.97 -5.46 -7.94
CA THR A 88 9.06 -4.49 -8.54
C THR A 88 9.14 -3.19 -7.77
N GLU A 89 9.28 -2.08 -8.46
CA GLU A 89 9.23 -0.73 -7.91
C GLU A 89 8.03 0.00 -8.50
N THR A 90 7.22 0.62 -7.64
CA THR A 90 6.04 1.38 -8.03
C THR A 90 6.11 2.77 -7.42
N THR A 91 5.87 3.78 -8.23
CA THR A 91 5.82 5.18 -7.78
C THR A 91 4.58 5.86 -8.33
N GLY A 92 4.03 6.81 -7.58
CA GLY A 92 2.90 7.60 -8.08
C GLY A 92 2.03 8.17 -6.97
N VAL A 93 0.75 8.34 -7.29
CA VAL A 93 -0.26 8.86 -6.35
C VAL A 93 -1.37 7.84 -6.20
N MET A 94 -1.78 7.63 -4.97
CA MET A 94 -2.94 6.80 -4.63
C MET A 94 -3.97 7.64 -3.88
N ALA A 95 -5.25 7.46 -4.22
CA ALA A 95 -6.39 7.93 -3.45
C ALA A 95 -7.27 6.74 -3.05
N TRP A 96 -7.86 6.79 -1.87
CA TRP A 96 -8.65 5.69 -1.30
C TRP A 96 -10.09 6.08 -0.91
N ASN A 97 -10.53 7.26 -1.22
CA ASN A 97 -11.95 7.63 -1.06
C ASN A 97 -12.29 8.92 -1.84
N PRO A 98 -12.74 8.82 -3.11
CA PRO A 98 -12.88 7.61 -3.93
C PRO A 98 -11.54 7.01 -4.36
N THR A 99 -11.57 5.71 -4.69
CA THR A 99 -10.36 5.03 -5.18
C THR A 99 -9.93 5.56 -6.53
N ALA A 100 -8.70 6.08 -6.61
CA ALA A 100 -8.04 6.47 -7.84
C ALA A 100 -6.53 6.29 -7.71
N MET A 101 -5.86 5.89 -8.79
CA MET A 101 -4.41 5.68 -8.79
C MET A 101 -3.80 6.13 -10.12
N ASP A 102 -2.63 6.74 -10.05
CA ASP A 102 -1.73 7.00 -11.17
C ASP A 102 -0.35 6.49 -10.77
N LEU A 103 0.00 5.32 -11.26
CA LEU A 103 1.17 4.58 -10.83
C LEU A 103 2.07 4.26 -12.01
N THR A 104 3.37 4.35 -11.80
CA THR A 104 4.40 3.85 -12.70
C THR A 104 5.08 2.65 -12.05
N VAL A 105 5.04 1.52 -12.73
CA VAL A 105 5.60 0.24 -12.29
C VAL A 105 6.85 -0.07 -13.10
N THR A 106 7.92 -0.48 -12.41
CA THR A 106 9.16 -0.98 -12.99
C THR A 106 9.41 -2.38 -12.43
N SER A 107 9.58 -3.39 -13.29
CA SER A 107 9.84 -4.76 -12.86
C SER A 107 11.21 -5.24 -13.34
N SER A 108 11.92 -5.95 -12.48
CA SER A 108 13.16 -6.62 -12.88
C SER A 108 12.93 -7.81 -13.82
N ALA A 109 11.73 -8.41 -13.80
CA ALA A 109 11.37 -9.51 -14.67
C ALA A 109 11.30 -9.11 -16.16
N THR A 110 10.93 -7.85 -16.45
CA THR A 110 10.87 -7.33 -17.82
C THR A 110 12.19 -6.76 -18.31
N LYS A 111 13.16 -6.55 -17.41
CA LYS A 111 14.44 -5.96 -17.73
C LYS A 111 15.26 -6.87 -18.66
N GLY A 112 15.52 -6.38 -19.88
CA GLY A 112 16.27 -7.13 -20.90
C GLY A 112 15.45 -8.06 -21.76
N MET A 113 14.13 -8.16 -21.55
CA MET A 113 13.22 -8.86 -22.45
C MET A 113 12.92 -8.00 -23.68
N ALA A 114 13.21 -8.51 -24.87
CA ALA A 114 12.96 -7.78 -26.11
C ALA A 114 11.45 -7.44 -26.25
N GLY A 115 11.15 -6.17 -26.45
CA GLY A 115 9.76 -5.68 -26.60
C GLY A 115 9.01 -5.48 -25.29
N ALA A 116 9.57 -5.85 -24.13
CA ALA A 116 8.93 -5.55 -22.85
C ALA A 116 9.32 -4.15 -22.35
N PRO A 117 8.36 -3.33 -21.89
CA PRO A 117 8.66 -2.00 -21.39
C PRO A 117 9.39 -2.05 -20.03
N GLU A 118 10.40 -1.21 -19.85
CA GLU A 118 11.04 -1.04 -18.54
C GLU A 118 10.08 -0.45 -17.51
N LYS A 119 9.18 0.41 -17.96
CA LYS A 119 8.21 1.13 -17.11
C LYS A 119 6.84 1.04 -17.74
N THR A 120 5.87 0.71 -16.94
CA THR A 120 4.45 0.67 -17.34
C THR A 120 3.66 1.63 -16.47
N ARG A 121 2.98 2.60 -17.08
CA ARG A 121 2.04 3.47 -16.36
C ARG A 121 0.67 2.82 -16.29
N MET A 122 0.09 2.85 -15.12
CA MET A 122 -1.24 2.30 -14.82
C MET A 122 -2.10 3.38 -14.17
N LEU A 123 -3.31 3.55 -14.66
CA LEU A 123 -4.30 4.42 -14.06
C LEU A 123 -5.47 3.57 -13.57
N TRP A 124 -5.99 3.93 -12.41
CA TRP A 124 -7.25 3.39 -11.89
C TRP A 124 -8.19 4.55 -11.61
N VAL A 125 -9.32 4.56 -12.26
CA VAL A 125 -10.35 5.60 -12.07
C VAL A 125 -11.72 5.03 -12.41
N ASN A 126 -12.73 5.32 -11.57
CA ASN A 126 -14.11 4.87 -11.76
C ASN A 126 -14.25 3.34 -11.95
N ASN A 127 -13.49 2.55 -11.19
CA ASN A 127 -13.43 1.08 -11.27
C ASN A 127 -12.95 0.52 -12.62
N VAL A 128 -12.26 1.34 -13.39
CA VAL A 128 -11.64 0.95 -14.66
C VAL A 128 -10.13 1.12 -14.55
N MET A 129 -9.39 0.10 -14.96
CA MET A 129 -7.94 0.14 -15.08
C MET A 129 -7.55 0.49 -16.53
N TYR A 130 -6.55 1.36 -16.67
CA TYR A 130 -5.92 1.69 -17.93
C TYR A 130 -4.43 1.41 -17.82
N VAL A 131 -3.88 0.73 -18.81
CA VAL A 131 -2.44 0.42 -18.91
C VAL A 131 -1.88 1.13 -20.12
N ASP A 132 -0.80 1.88 -19.95
CA ASP A 132 -0.09 2.56 -21.04
C ASP A 132 0.73 1.54 -21.85
N MET A 133 0.26 1.24 -23.05
CA MET A 133 0.88 0.33 -24.00
C MET A 133 1.89 1.05 -24.90
N GLY A 134 2.00 2.38 -24.80
CA GLY A 134 2.88 3.18 -25.66
C GLY A 134 4.36 2.83 -25.54
N SER A 135 4.77 2.32 -24.38
CA SER A 135 6.12 1.82 -24.13
C SER A 135 6.42 0.44 -24.76
N MET A 136 5.41 -0.28 -25.25
CA MET A 136 5.56 -1.58 -25.94
C MET A 136 5.92 -1.45 -27.43
N GLY A 137 5.99 -0.23 -27.95
CA GLY A 137 6.39 0.03 -29.34
C GLY A 137 5.54 -0.72 -30.37
N GLU A 138 6.17 -1.49 -31.24
CA GLU A 138 5.48 -2.24 -32.31
C GLU A 138 4.53 -3.32 -31.77
N SER A 139 4.83 -3.92 -30.60
CA SER A 139 3.96 -4.93 -29.99
C SER A 139 2.58 -4.37 -29.60
N ALA A 140 2.46 -3.05 -29.42
CA ALA A 140 1.16 -2.40 -29.19
C ALA A 140 0.20 -2.55 -30.38
N LYS A 141 0.72 -2.78 -31.61
CA LYS A 141 -0.10 -2.97 -32.82
C LYS A 141 -0.97 -4.23 -32.70
N GLU A 142 -0.49 -5.29 -32.05
CA GLU A 142 -1.24 -6.51 -31.81
C GLU A 142 -2.48 -6.28 -30.93
N PHE A 143 -2.45 -5.21 -30.14
CA PHE A 143 -3.55 -4.78 -29.27
C PHE A 143 -4.33 -3.59 -29.84
N GLY A 144 -4.44 -3.49 -31.16
CA GLY A 144 -5.22 -2.45 -31.85
C GLY A 144 -4.48 -1.13 -32.10
N GLY A 145 -3.17 -1.05 -31.82
CA GLY A 145 -2.33 0.14 -32.09
C GLY A 145 -2.67 1.38 -31.28
N LYS A 146 -3.52 1.25 -30.26
CA LYS A 146 -3.86 2.32 -29.33
C LYS A 146 -2.83 2.42 -28.22
N ARG A 147 -2.64 3.63 -27.69
CA ARG A 147 -1.69 3.88 -26.61
C ARG A 147 -2.15 3.23 -25.29
N TRP A 148 -3.45 3.25 -25.02
CA TRP A 148 -4.02 2.77 -23.75
C TRP A 148 -4.84 1.53 -23.94
N MET A 149 -4.69 0.56 -23.03
CA MET A 149 -5.56 -0.60 -22.91
C MET A 149 -6.48 -0.40 -21.71
N LYS A 150 -7.77 -0.47 -21.94
CA LYS A 150 -8.83 -0.37 -20.94
C LYS A 150 -9.26 -1.75 -20.47
N PHE A 151 -9.29 -1.93 -19.16
CA PHE A 151 -9.79 -3.12 -18.47
C PHE A 151 -10.99 -2.71 -17.61
N ASP A 152 -12.20 -2.92 -18.11
CA ASP A 152 -13.43 -2.68 -17.37
C ASP A 152 -13.90 -3.98 -16.73
N LEU A 153 -13.54 -4.16 -15.46
CA LEU A 153 -13.86 -5.38 -14.71
C LEU A 153 -15.36 -5.57 -14.52
N THR A 154 -16.13 -4.49 -14.42
CA THR A 154 -17.59 -4.55 -14.28
C THR A 154 -18.24 -5.08 -15.55
N SER A 155 -17.77 -4.62 -16.70
CA SER A 155 -18.23 -5.11 -18.01
C SER A 155 -17.82 -6.56 -18.24
N LEU A 156 -16.60 -6.94 -17.83
CA LEU A 156 -16.08 -8.30 -17.88
C LEU A 156 -16.97 -9.27 -17.06
N ALA A 157 -17.37 -8.86 -15.84
CA ALA A 157 -18.27 -9.64 -14.99
C ALA A 157 -19.60 -9.94 -15.69
N LYS A 158 -20.22 -8.91 -16.22
CA LYS A 158 -21.52 -9.02 -16.86
C LYS A 158 -21.50 -9.89 -18.12
N GLN A 159 -20.45 -9.80 -18.94
CA GLN A 159 -20.38 -10.50 -20.22
C GLN A 159 -19.93 -11.95 -20.10
N SER A 160 -19.05 -12.27 -19.15
CA SER A 160 -18.49 -13.61 -19.02
C SER A 160 -19.43 -14.62 -18.36
N GLY A 161 -20.51 -14.18 -17.71
CA GLY A 161 -21.36 -15.01 -16.85
C GLY A 161 -20.60 -15.61 -15.65
N LYS A 162 -19.32 -15.25 -15.48
CA LYS A 162 -18.43 -15.73 -14.41
C LYS A 162 -18.28 -14.67 -13.33
N GLU A 163 -19.39 -14.19 -12.77
CA GLU A 163 -19.40 -13.18 -11.73
C GLU A 163 -18.46 -13.50 -10.57
N GLN A 164 -18.29 -14.80 -10.26
CA GLN A 164 -17.43 -15.24 -9.17
C GLN A 164 -15.93 -15.05 -9.49
N LEU A 165 -15.51 -15.30 -10.75
CA LEU A 165 -14.14 -15.04 -11.19
C LEU A 165 -13.82 -13.56 -11.18
N VAL A 166 -14.75 -12.72 -11.61
CA VAL A 166 -14.57 -11.28 -11.61
C VAL A 166 -14.56 -10.72 -10.19
N LYS A 167 -15.43 -11.23 -9.30
CA LYS A 167 -15.35 -10.90 -7.87
C LYS A 167 -14.00 -11.24 -7.26
N GLN A 168 -13.41 -12.39 -7.64
CA GLN A 168 -12.05 -12.74 -7.20
C GLN A 168 -10.98 -11.79 -7.76
N MET A 169 -11.07 -11.44 -9.05
CA MET A 169 -10.15 -10.48 -9.66
C MET A 169 -10.29 -9.08 -9.04
N THR A 170 -11.53 -8.61 -8.85
CA THR A 170 -11.82 -7.31 -8.23
C THR A 170 -11.32 -7.28 -6.79
N ALA A 171 -11.61 -8.32 -6.00
CA ALA A 171 -11.11 -8.45 -4.64
C ALA A 171 -9.57 -8.50 -4.59
N GLY A 172 -8.92 -9.16 -5.55
CA GLY A 172 -7.46 -9.13 -5.69
C GLY A 172 -6.93 -7.72 -5.96
N MET A 173 -7.60 -6.96 -6.79
CA MET A 173 -7.22 -5.58 -7.11
C MET A 173 -7.59 -4.59 -6.00
N GLU A 174 -8.71 -4.78 -5.31
CA GLU A 174 -9.07 -4.03 -4.11
C GLU A 174 -8.06 -4.29 -2.99
N ASN A 175 -7.54 -5.51 -2.86
CA ASN A 175 -6.46 -5.84 -1.94
C ASN A 175 -5.12 -5.19 -2.33
N MET A 176 -4.85 -4.98 -3.62
CA MET A 176 -3.69 -4.20 -4.08
C MET A 176 -3.85 -2.69 -3.80
N ASN A 177 -5.08 -2.20 -3.75
CA ASN A 177 -5.43 -0.83 -3.37
C ASN A 177 -5.60 -0.73 -1.85
N GLN A 178 -4.68 -1.30 -1.09
CA GLN A 178 -4.77 -1.25 0.38
C GLN A 178 -4.64 0.20 0.85
N ASP A 179 -5.78 0.76 1.27
CA ASP A 179 -5.84 1.98 2.07
C ASP A 179 -4.84 1.82 3.24
N PRO A 180 -3.81 2.68 3.36
CA PRO A 180 -2.85 2.59 4.45
C PRO A 180 -3.52 2.64 5.82
N ALA A 181 -4.71 3.22 5.95
CA ALA A 181 -5.49 3.15 7.17
C ALA A 181 -5.97 1.71 7.48
N GLN A 182 -6.35 0.93 6.48
CA GLN A 182 -6.74 -0.47 6.71
C GLN A 182 -5.56 -1.32 7.20
N GLN A 183 -4.37 -1.09 6.68
CA GLN A 183 -3.16 -1.76 7.17
C GLN A 183 -2.84 -1.39 8.62
N LEU A 184 -3.04 -0.12 9.01
CA LEU A 184 -2.94 0.29 10.41
C LEU A 184 -3.98 -0.40 11.30
N ALA A 185 -5.20 -0.60 10.81
CA ALA A 185 -6.24 -1.35 11.54
C ALA A 185 -5.83 -2.80 11.78
N LEU A 186 -5.26 -3.48 10.79
CA LEU A 186 -4.74 -4.84 10.94
C LEU A 186 -3.61 -4.89 11.98
N LEU A 187 -2.72 -3.90 11.98
CA LEU A 187 -1.64 -3.82 12.97
C LEU A 187 -2.18 -3.59 14.40
N LEU A 188 -3.27 -2.81 14.54
CA LEU A 188 -3.96 -2.61 15.83
C LEU A 188 -4.53 -3.90 16.41
N ASP A 189 -5.00 -4.80 15.55
CA ASP A 189 -5.53 -6.11 15.95
C ASP A 189 -4.44 -7.12 16.34
N SER A 190 -3.15 -6.79 16.07
CA SER A 190 -2.03 -7.66 16.42
C SER A 190 -1.92 -7.87 17.94
N PRO A 191 -1.93 -9.12 18.44
CA PRO A 191 -1.83 -9.41 19.86
C PRO A 191 -0.44 -9.07 20.43
N ASN A 192 0.58 -8.99 19.58
CA ASN A 192 1.97 -8.73 19.94
C ASN A 192 2.49 -7.36 19.48
N LEU A 193 1.59 -6.39 19.30
CA LEU A 193 1.96 -5.02 18.96
C LEU A 193 3.00 -4.46 19.94
N LYS A 194 4.09 -3.93 19.40
CA LYS A 194 5.22 -3.35 20.14
C LYS A 194 5.59 -1.99 19.54
N HIS A 195 6.00 -1.07 20.40
CA HIS A 195 6.74 0.13 20.03
C HIS A 195 8.25 -0.17 20.14
N LEU A 196 9.00 0.13 19.10
CA LEU A 196 10.44 -0.18 18.99
C LEU A 196 11.33 1.05 19.24
N GLY A 197 10.74 2.25 19.34
CA GLY A 197 11.42 3.52 19.55
C GLY A 197 11.44 4.41 18.34
N ALA A 198 12.16 5.54 18.44
CA ALA A 198 12.26 6.52 17.38
C ALA A 198 13.32 6.12 16.35
N GLU A 199 13.02 6.32 15.07
CA GLU A 199 13.90 6.05 13.94
C GLU A 199 13.77 7.14 12.88
N GLN A 200 14.82 7.33 12.07
CA GLN A 200 14.81 8.27 10.94
C GLN A 200 14.49 7.53 9.64
N ILE A 201 13.41 7.91 8.97
CA ILE A 201 12.99 7.38 7.67
C ILE A 201 13.01 8.50 6.64
N ASP A 202 13.85 8.39 5.62
CA ASP A 202 14.03 9.42 4.59
C ASP A 202 14.26 10.84 5.18
N GLY A 203 14.98 10.92 6.31
CA GLY A 203 15.24 12.19 7.03
C GLY A 203 14.10 12.66 7.94
N VAL A 204 13.00 11.92 8.05
CA VAL A 204 11.86 12.24 8.91
C VAL A 204 11.94 11.41 10.20
N SER A 205 11.97 12.08 11.36
CA SER A 205 11.91 11.41 12.67
C SER A 205 10.55 10.80 12.88
N SER A 206 10.52 9.50 13.17
CA SER A 206 9.29 8.70 13.23
C SER A 206 9.35 7.68 14.35
N GLU A 207 8.22 7.37 14.95
CA GLU A 207 8.08 6.30 15.94
C GLU A 207 7.80 4.98 15.23
N HIS A 208 8.57 3.94 15.57
CA HIS A 208 8.52 2.63 14.92
C HIS A 208 7.65 1.67 15.71
N TYR A 209 6.69 1.04 15.05
CA TYR A 209 5.79 0.03 15.60
C TYR A 209 5.85 -1.25 14.78
N LYS A 210 5.71 -2.38 15.46
CA LYS A 210 5.73 -3.71 14.85
C LYS A 210 4.66 -4.60 15.45
N GLY A 211 4.06 -5.43 14.63
CA GLY A 211 3.16 -6.49 15.03
C GLY A 211 3.14 -7.62 14.03
N THR A 212 2.78 -8.79 14.50
CA THR A 212 2.59 -9.99 13.68
C THR A 212 1.14 -10.41 13.77
N LEU A 213 0.56 -10.79 12.66
CA LEU A 213 -0.80 -11.31 12.59
C LEU A 213 -0.78 -12.64 11.83
N THR A 214 -1.07 -13.71 12.53
CA THR A 214 -1.23 -15.03 11.91
C THR A 214 -2.52 -15.09 11.10
N ILE A 215 -2.59 -16.00 10.13
CA ILE A 215 -3.82 -16.24 9.37
C ILE A 215 -5.02 -16.53 10.29
N ALA A 216 -4.80 -17.31 11.37
CA ALA A 216 -5.85 -17.63 12.33
C ALA A 216 -6.35 -16.40 13.11
N GLU A 217 -5.46 -15.47 13.45
CA GLU A 217 -5.79 -14.21 14.12
C GLU A 217 -6.52 -13.26 13.16
N MET A 218 -6.04 -13.11 11.93
CA MET A 218 -6.73 -12.33 10.90
C MET A 218 -8.16 -12.80 10.69
N MET A 219 -8.37 -14.10 10.68
CA MET A 219 -9.72 -14.66 10.52
C MET A 219 -10.61 -14.41 11.72
N LYS A 220 -10.07 -14.34 12.93
CA LYS A 220 -10.85 -14.00 14.12
C LYS A 220 -11.23 -12.51 14.18
N SER A 221 -10.36 -11.62 13.68
CA SER A 221 -10.62 -10.18 13.68
C SER A 221 -11.47 -9.70 12.49
N ASN A 222 -11.55 -10.48 11.43
CA ASN A 222 -12.29 -10.11 10.23
C ASN A 222 -13.78 -10.40 10.35
N LYS A 223 -14.56 -9.40 10.77
CA LYS A 223 -16.02 -9.49 10.93
C LYS A 223 -16.76 -9.88 9.64
N MET A 224 -16.16 -9.65 8.47
CA MET A 224 -16.76 -10.07 7.19
C MET A 224 -16.81 -11.60 7.08
N LEU A 225 -15.91 -12.31 7.75
CA LEU A 225 -15.94 -13.78 7.82
C LEU A 225 -17.05 -14.31 8.71
N ASP A 226 -17.62 -13.48 9.59
CA ASP A 226 -18.78 -13.85 10.40
C ASP A 226 -20.06 -13.99 9.57
N THR A 227 -20.07 -13.42 8.36
CA THR A 227 -21.17 -13.54 7.40
C THR A 227 -21.10 -14.83 6.57
N LEU A 228 -19.94 -15.53 6.57
CA LEU A 228 -19.76 -16.80 5.87
C LEU A 228 -20.37 -17.95 6.68
N LYS A 229 -20.92 -18.94 5.99
CA LYS A 229 -21.32 -20.21 6.60
C LYS A 229 -20.08 -20.92 7.18
N PRO A 230 -20.25 -21.73 8.25
CA PRO A 230 -19.12 -22.43 8.87
C PRO A 230 -18.29 -23.24 7.86
N GLU A 231 -18.94 -23.91 6.91
CA GLU A 231 -18.30 -24.71 5.85
C GLU A 231 -17.46 -23.86 4.89
N GLU A 232 -17.97 -22.68 4.51
CA GLU A 232 -17.26 -21.74 3.64
C GLU A 232 -16.02 -21.17 4.33
N ARG A 233 -16.14 -20.87 5.63
CA ARG A 233 -15.03 -20.42 6.48
C ARG A 233 -13.95 -21.49 6.62
N GLU A 234 -14.33 -22.75 6.84
CA GLU A 234 -13.41 -23.89 6.94
C GLU A 234 -12.71 -24.15 5.60
N GLN A 235 -13.43 -24.05 4.49
CA GLN A 235 -12.90 -24.19 3.14
C GLN A 235 -11.89 -23.07 2.84
N LEU A 236 -12.19 -21.83 3.23
CA LEU A 236 -11.28 -20.69 3.10
C LEU A 236 -10.00 -20.92 3.92
N LEU A 237 -10.13 -21.31 5.20
CA LEU A 237 -9.00 -21.67 6.07
C LEU A 237 -8.13 -22.77 5.46
N THR A 238 -8.76 -23.81 4.93
CA THR A 238 -8.06 -24.93 4.30
C THR A 238 -7.30 -24.46 3.05
N ASN A 239 -7.91 -23.61 2.23
CA ASN A 239 -7.26 -23.06 1.05
C ASN A 239 -6.10 -22.13 1.44
N MET A 240 -6.27 -21.27 2.45
CA MET A 240 -5.18 -20.43 2.95
C MET A 240 -4.02 -21.26 3.53
N LYS A 241 -4.31 -22.32 4.27
CA LYS A 241 -3.28 -23.26 4.74
C LYS A 241 -2.54 -23.95 3.61
N LYS A 242 -3.23 -24.29 2.51
CA LYS A 242 -2.60 -24.90 1.31
C LYS A 242 -1.61 -23.95 0.62
N THR A 243 -1.81 -22.64 0.69
CA THR A 243 -0.83 -21.67 0.17
C THR A 243 0.45 -21.65 1.00
N GLY A 244 0.43 -22.22 2.19
CA GLY A 244 1.56 -22.25 3.13
C GLY A 244 1.89 -20.90 3.77
N VAL A 245 1.07 -19.86 3.54
CA VAL A 245 1.24 -18.56 4.21
C VAL A 245 1.00 -18.73 5.68
N GLN A 246 1.97 -18.32 6.50
CA GLN A 246 1.91 -18.47 7.97
C GLN A 246 1.31 -17.25 8.65
N GLY A 247 1.48 -16.08 8.05
CA GLY A 247 1.02 -14.81 8.59
C GLY A 247 1.77 -13.63 7.97
N TYR A 248 1.52 -12.46 8.54
CA TYR A 248 2.10 -11.20 8.10
C TYR A 248 2.83 -10.54 9.27
N ASP A 249 4.09 -10.15 9.04
CA ASP A 249 4.80 -9.22 9.91
C ASP A 249 4.61 -7.82 9.33
N THR A 250 4.05 -6.92 10.12
CA THR A 250 3.82 -5.53 9.70
C THR A 250 4.60 -4.59 10.60
N GLU A 251 5.32 -3.68 9.98
CA GLU A 251 6.05 -2.61 10.63
C GLU A 251 5.56 -1.27 10.08
N VAL A 252 5.44 -0.27 10.94
CA VAL A 252 5.01 1.08 10.55
C VAL A 252 5.83 2.14 11.28
N TRP A 253 6.19 3.18 10.57
CA TRP A 253 6.87 4.36 11.08
C TRP A 253 5.93 5.55 10.96
N VAL A 254 5.55 6.13 12.11
CA VAL A 254 4.61 7.25 12.20
C VAL A 254 5.37 8.51 12.60
N ASN A 255 5.25 9.57 11.81
CA ASN A 255 5.91 10.84 12.08
C ASN A 255 5.19 11.66 13.19
N ALA A 256 5.79 12.77 13.58
CA ALA A 256 5.24 13.66 14.61
C ALA A 256 3.86 14.24 14.23
N ASP A 257 3.56 14.34 12.92
CA ASP A 257 2.24 14.75 12.44
C ASP A 257 1.19 13.64 12.52
N GLY A 258 1.57 12.42 12.93
CA GLY A 258 0.68 11.29 13.06
C GLY A 258 0.35 10.61 11.73
N TYR A 259 1.17 10.78 10.70
CA TYR A 259 1.05 10.05 9.44
C TYR A 259 2.10 8.93 9.33
N PRO A 260 1.76 7.75 8.81
CA PRO A 260 2.75 6.79 8.37
C PRO A 260 3.66 7.41 7.31
N VAL A 261 4.97 7.27 7.47
CA VAL A 261 5.95 7.62 6.43
C VAL A 261 6.48 6.39 5.72
N ARG A 262 6.43 5.23 6.41
CA ARG A 262 6.79 3.93 5.84
C ARG A 262 5.95 2.84 6.48
N MET A 263 5.60 1.84 5.68
CA MET A 263 4.98 0.60 6.11
C MET A 263 5.66 -0.57 5.39
N ASP A 264 6.11 -1.56 6.16
CA ASP A 264 6.67 -2.79 5.65
C ASP A 264 5.73 -3.93 5.99
N VAL A 265 5.35 -4.71 4.97
CA VAL A 265 4.55 -5.91 5.12
C VAL A 265 5.33 -7.09 4.59
N ASN A 266 5.58 -8.05 5.45
CA ASN A 266 6.32 -9.26 5.12
C ASN A 266 5.38 -10.46 5.21
N MET A 267 5.25 -11.19 4.13
CA MET A 267 4.49 -12.44 4.06
C MET A 267 5.46 -13.62 3.98
N SER A 268 5.39 -14.51 4.94
CA SER A 268 6.23 -15.71 4.99
C SER A 268 5.45 -16.93 4.51
N SER A 269 6.08 -17.73 3.64
CA SER A 269 5.56 -19.00 3.13
C SER A 269 6.70 -20.02 2.99
N PRO A 270 6.41 -21.32 2.77
CA PRO A 270 7.45 -22.33 2.50
C PRO A 270 8.29 -22.02 1.25
N GLN A 271 7.74 -21.27 0.30
CA GLN A 271 8.44 -20.85 -0.92
C GLN A 271 9.33 -19.62 -0.69
N GLY A 272 9.34 -19.05 0.51
CA GLY A 272 10.16 -17.90 0.86
C GLY A 272 9.34 -16.72 1.37
N LYS A 273 10.00 -15.58 1.46
CA LYS A 273 9.42 -14.36 2.02
C LYS A 273 9.18 -13.32 0.93
N VAL A 274 7.93 -12.88 0.80
CA VAL A 274 7.60 -11.67 0.03
C VAL A 274 7.72 -10.47 0.95
N VAL A 275 8.49 -9.49 0.52
CA VAL A 275 8.73 -8.25 1.27
C VAL A 275 8.16 -7.11 0.48
N THR A 276 7.23 -6.36 1.07
CA THR A 276 6.68 -5.13 0.51
C THR A 276 7.03 -3.98 1.43
N SER A 277 7.66 -2.94 0.89
CA SER A 277 7.96 -1.70 1.61
C SER A 277 7.32 -0.54 0.88
N THR A 278 6.50 0.23 1.56
CA THR A 278 5.79 1.40 1.01
C THR A 278 6.14 2.64 1.79
N HIS A 279 6.67 3.64 1.09
CA HIS A 279 6.92 4.97 1.62
C HIS A 279 5.78 5.89 1.18
N TYR A 280 5.30 6.70 2.11
CA TYR A 280 4.22 7.66 1.90
C TYR A 280 4.70 9.08 2.12
N SER A 281 4.24 9.98 1.27
CA SER A 281 4.49 11.42 1.39
C SER A 281 3.30 12.22 0.86
N ASP A 282 3.31 13.53 1.08
CA ASP A 282 2.33 14.46 0.53
C ASP A 282 0.87 13.98 0.74
N TYR A 283 0.53 13.63 1.95
CA TYR A 283 -0.83 13.25 2.32
C TYR A 283 -1.83 14.36 1.98
N GLY A 284 -2.98 13.98 1.39
CA GLY A 284 -3.96 14.93 0.87
C GLY A 284 -3.60 15.50 -0.52
N ALA A 285 -2.55 14.99 -1.16
CA ALA A 285 -2.20 15.37 -2.54
C ALA A 285 -3.40 15.14 -3.47
N LYS A 286 -3.66 16.12 -4.34
CA LYS A 286 -4.76 15.98 -5.32
C LYS A 286 -4.41 14.87 -6.31
N ALA A 287 -5.04 13.73 -6.17
CA ALA A 287 -4.99 12.66 -7.17
C ALA A 287 -5.94 13.03 -8.32
N GLN A 288 -5.49 13.88 -9.24
CA GLN A 288 -6.23 14.20 -10.46
C GLN A 288 -6.01 13.09 -11.49
N VAL A 289 -6.61 11.92 -11.22
CA VAL A 289 -6.58 10.80 -12.16
C VAL A 289 -7.76 10.92 -13.09
N THR A 290 -7.48 11.12 -14.37
CA THR A 290 -8.50 11.19 -15.43
C THR A 290 -8.33 10.02 -16.39
N ALA A 291 -9.45 9.50 -16.88
CA ALA A 291 -9.42 8.48 -17.93
C ALA A 291 -8.71 9.02 -19.18
N PRO A 292 -7.91 8.19 -19.85
CA PRO A 292 -7.28 8.58 -21.11
C PRO A 292 -8.33 8.88 -22.20
N PRO A 293 -7.95 9.64 -23.26
CA PRO A 293 -8.84 9.93 -24.37
C PRO A 293 -9.38 8.65 -25.02
N ALA A 294 -10.68 8.57 -25.27
CA ALA A 294 -11.30 7.41 -25.89
C ALA A 294 -10.69 7.04 -27.26
N GLY A 295 -10.30 8.05 -28.04
CA GLY A 295 -9.63 7.85 -29.34
C GLY A 295 -8.26 7.14 -29.25
N GLU A 296 -7.59 7.21 -28.10
CA GLU A 296 -6.29 6.58 -27.83
C GLU A 296 -6.42 5.28 -27.02
N THR A 297 -7.63 4.86 -26.69
CA THR A 297 -7.91 3.74 -25.78
C THR A 297 -8.53 2.57 -26.53
N ALA A 298 -7.93 1.39 -26.42
CA ALA A 298 -8.51 0.12 -26.86
C ALA A 298 -9.23 -0.54 -25.67
N ASP A 299 -10.40 -1.10 -25.92
CA ASP A 299 -11.11 -1.89 -24.91
C ASP A 299 -10.74 -3.38 -25.07
N LEU A 300 -10.15 -3.97 -24.03
CA LEU A 300 -9.75 -5.37 -24.07
C LEU A 300 -10.93 -6.30 -24.41
N MET A 301 -12.14 -5.99 -23.92
CA MET A 301 -13.31 -6.82 -24.18
C MET A 301 -13.74 -6.79 -25.64
N GLU A 302 -13.66 -5.64 -26.29
CA GLU A 302 -13.92 -5.53 -27.73
C GLU A 302 -12.89 -6.31 -28.54
N LEU A 303 -11.59 -6.24 -28.16
CA LEU A 303 -10.54 -7.01 -28.79
C LEU A 303 -10.76 -8.53 -28.66
N LEU A 304 -11.05 -9.00 -27.44
CA LEU A 304 -11.31 -10.43 -27.18
C LEU A 304 -12.55 -10.93 -27.93
N LYS A 305 -13.58 -10.11 -28.05
CA LYS A 305 -14.79 -10.41 -28.81
C LYS A 305 -14.49 -10.53 -30.30
N GLY A 306 -13.74 -9.57 -30.85
CA GLY A 306 -13.29 -9.62 -32.25
C GLY A 306 -12.47 -10.86 -32.60
N LEU A 307 -11.53 -11.23 -31.70
CA LEU A 307 -10.75 -12.48 -31.84
C LEU A 307 -11.62 -13.74 -31.77
N GLY A 308 -12.61 -13.76 -30.86
CA GLY A 308 -13.57 -14.86 -30.73
C GLY A 308 -14.46 -15.02 -31.97
N ASP A 309 -14.87 -13.94 -32.57
CA ASP A 309 -15.69 -13.94 -33.79
C ASP A 309 -14.86 -14.37 -35.02
N LEU A 310 -13.58 -13.96 -35.10
CA LEU A 310 -12.65 -14.45 -36.12
C LEU A 310 -12.41 -15.96 -35.98
N ALA A 311 -12.20 -16.48 -34.77
CA ALA A 311 -12.04 -17.90 -34.52
C ALA A 311 -13.30 -18.75 -34.89
N LYS A 312 -14.49 -18.18 -34.70
CA LYS A 312 -15.74 -18.86 -35.09
C LYS A 312 -15.95 -18.82 -36.59
N ASN A 313 -15.58 -17.73 -37.26
CA ASN A 313 -15.81 -17.57 -38.71
C ASN A 313 -14.64 -18.10 -39.56
N GLY A 314 -13.44 -18.29 -38.99
CA GLY A 314 -12.25 -18.84 -39.66
C GLY A 314 -12.11 -20.36 -39.60
N GLY A 315 -13.03 -21.07 -38.93
CA GLY A 315 -12.93 -22.50 -38.65
C GLY A 315 -13.43 -23.44 -39.73
N THR A 316 -13.78 -23.02 -40.97
CA THR A 316 -14.26 -23.94 -42.06
C THR A 316 -13.64 -23.64 -43.43
N GLY A 317 -12.38 -23.17 -43.48
CA GLY A 317 -11.67 -22.92 -44.73
C GLY A 317 -10.40 -23.74 -44.88
N GLY A 318 -10.49 -25.03 -45.30
CA GLY A 318 -9.48 -25.63 -46.16
C GLY A 318 -8.27 -26.34 -45.57
N LEU A 319 -8.43 -27.55 -45.04
CA LEU A 319 -7.47 -28.63 -45.24
C LEU A 319 -8.22 -29.84 -45.81
N GLY A 320 -8.58 -29.74 -47.05
CA GLY A 320 -9.11 -30.82 -47.87
C GLY A 320 -8.78 -30.53 -49.31
N GLY A 321 -7.76 -31.23 -49.85
CA GLY A 321 -7.59 -31.32 -51.30
C GLY A 321 -6.15 -31.20 -51.80
N ALA A 322 -5.61 -32.35 -52.07
CA ALA A 322 -4.61 -32.81 -53.01
C ALA A 322 -3.28 -33.24 -52.43
#